data_4390d78a525035c2edee6ff9df2751e1
#
_entry.id   4390d78a525035c2edee6ff9df2751e1
#
_cell.length_a   1.000
_cell.length_b   1.000
_cell.length_c   1.000
_cell.angle_alpha   90.00
_cell.angle_beta   90.00
_cell.angle_gamma   90.00
#
_symmetry.space_group_name_H-M   'P 1'
#
loop_
_entity.id
_entity.type
_entity.pdbx_description
1 polymer ?
#
loop_
_entity_poly.entity_id
_entity_poly.type
_entity_poly.pdbx_seq_one_letter_code
_entity_poly.pdbx_strand_id
1 'polypeptide(L)'
;EKAEAKASAEKEAADKKIKEAEEKAAAAEAKAAAAEDKAASEKKARENAEDSARVVAEQAAKERLEQMDKEMEERRKKLDEMDEATRKKEEELLRISEKAKTIDFATIGVATSDEKDDLQRIKGVGPFIEDKLNALGIYTFEQVGNMTSEIEEQVNIAIEFFSGRIKRDKWAKQAKKLAN
;
A
#
# COMPACT_ATOMS: atom_id res chain seq x y z
N GLU A 1 -6.03 76.51 -27.42
CA GLU A 1 -4.76 76.08 -26.71
C GLU A 1 -4.98 75.43 -25.33
N LYS A 2 -5.83 76.00 -24.42
CA LYS A 2 -6.05 75.32 -23.09
C LYS A 2 -6.87 74.04 -23.20
N ALA A 3 -7.77 73.89 -24.13
CA ALA A 3 -8.59 72.71 -24.34
C ALA A 3 -7.77 71.51 -24.94
N GLU A 4 -6.90 71.89 -25.87
CA GLU A 4 -5.98 70.87 -26.51
C GLU A 4 -4.96 70.35 -25.59
N ALA A 5 -4.38 71.16 -24.72
CA ALA A 5 -3.41 70.69 -23.67
C ALA A 5 -4.09 69.75 -22.65
N LYS A 6 -5.37 70.01 -22.31
CA LYS A 6 -6.12 69.13 -21.41
C LYS A 6 -6.45 67.78 -22.06
N ALA A 7 -6.85 67.78 -23.32
CA ALA A 7 -7.12 66.56 -24.07
C ALA A 7 -5.85 65.68 -24.27
N SER A 8 -4.68 66.31 -24.48
CA SER A 8 -3.39 65.64 -24.58
C SER A 8 -2.99 64.97 -23.25
N ALA A 9 -3.12 65.71 -22.14
CA ALA A 9 -2.80 65.16 -20.80
C ALA A 9 -3.76 64.03 -20.40
N GLU A 10 -5.05 64.12 -20.73
CA GLU A 10 -6.00 63.02 -20.48
C GLU A 10 -5.68 61.78 -21.33
N LYS A 11 -5.24 61.96 -22.56
CA LYS A 11 -4.80 60.84 -23.41
C LYS A 11 -3.53 60.18 -22.89
N GLU A 12 -2.52 60.96 -22.51
CA GLU A 12 -1.29 60.38 -21.89
C GLU A 12 -1.59 59.64 -20.59
N ALA A 13 -2.49 60.14 -19.75
CA ALA A 13 -2.91 59.49 -18.54
C ALA A 13 -3.69 58.17 -18.81
N ALA A 14 -4.51 58.15 -19.89
CA ALA A 14 -5.20 56.94 -20.32
C ALA A 14 -4.22 55.89 -20.87
N ASP A 15 -3.28 56.29 -21.75
CA ASP A 15 -2.27 55.44 -22.34
C ASP A 15 -1.35 54.81 -21.23
N LYS A 16 -1.00 55.63 -20.22
CA LYS A 16 -0.23 55.12 -19.09
C LYS A 16 -0.99 54.08 -18.28
N LYS A 17 -2.29 54.30 -18.05
CA LYS A 17 -3.13 53.29 -17.33
C LYS A 17 -3.31 52.02 -18.13
N ILE A 18 -3.44 52.09 -19.45
CA ILE A 18 -3.52 50.96 -20.35
C ILE A 18 -2.22 50.14 -20.25
N LYS A 19 -1.07 50.82 -20.37
CA LYS A 19 0.23 50.16 -20.26
C LYS A 19 0.47 49.47 -18.89
N GLU A 20 0.10 50.14 -17.78
CA GLU A 20 0.17 49.52 -16.45
C GLU A 20 -0.78 48.34 -16.29
N ALA A 21 -1.94 48.35 -16.93
CA ALA A 21 -2.87 47.23 -16.93
C ALA A 21 -2.34 46.03 -17.76
N GLU A 22 -1.75 46.32 -18.92
CA GLU A 22 -1.13 45.31 -19.76
C GLU A 22 0.07 44.64 -19.06
N GLU A 23 0.93 45.43 -18.40
CA GLU A 23 2.05 44.89 -17.62
C GLU A 23 1.56 44.02 -16.44
N LYS A 24 0.48 44.41 -15.76
CA LYS A 24 -0.13 43.61 -14.71
C LYS A 24 -0.75 42.31 -15.23
N ALA A 25 -1.42 42.38 -16.38
CA ALA A 25 -2.00 41.23 -17.05
C ALA A 25 -0.89 40.21 -17.46
N ALA A 26 0.17 40.69 -18.11
CA ALA A 26 1.31 39.86 -18.49
C ALA A 26 2.01 39.23 -17.27
N ALA A 27 2.15 39.96 -16.15
CA ALA A 27 2.71 39.43 -14.92
C ALA A 27 1.79 38.40 -14.25
N ALA A 28 0.48 38.52 -14.37
CA ALA A 28 -0.50 37.55 -13.88
C ALA A 28 -0.47 36.27 -14.72
N GLU A 29 -0.41 36.37 -16.02
CA GLU A 29 -0.27 35.23 -16.94
C GLU A 29 1.02 34.48 -16.71
N ALA A 30 2.14 35.16 -16.54
CA ALA A 30 3.42 34.54 -16.23
C ALA A 30 3.41 33.77 -14.89
N LYS A 31 2.72 34.33 -13.89
CA LYS A 31 2.53 33.63 -12.60
C LYS A 31 1.63 32.39 -12.70
N ALA A 32 0.58 32.49 -13.52
CA ALA A 32 -0.33 31.36 -13.76
C ALA A 32 0.43 30.22 -14.48
N ALA A 33 1.17 30.52 -15.54
CA ALA A 33 1.97 29.55 -16.27
C ALA A 33 3.02 28.87 -15.35
N ALA A 34 3.72 29.64 -14.52
CA ALA A 34 4.67 29.11 -13.57
C ALA A 34 4.03 28.22 -12.48
N ALA A 35 2.79 28.52 -12.08
CA ALA A 35 2.04 27.68 -11.16
C ALA A 35 1.58 26.37 -11.80
N GLU A 36 1.17 26.39 -13.06
CA GLU A 36 0.82 25.20 -13.84
C GLU A 36 2.03 24.28 -14.05
N ASP A 37 3.17 24.84 -14.45
CA ASP A 37 4.42 24.10 -14.60
C ASP A 37 4.87 23.42 -13.28
N LYS A 38 4.73 24.14 -12.18
CA LYS A 38 5.03 23.61 -10.85
C LYS A 38 4.08 22.47 -10.47
N ALA A 39 2.79 22.64 -10.68
CA ALA A 39 1.79 21.61 -10.43
C ALA A 39 2.03 20.35 -11.28
N ALA A 40 2.37 20.53 -12.56
CA ALA A 40 2.70 19.43 -13.47
C ALA A 40 3.96 18.67 -13.00
N SER A 41 5.00 19.40 -12.57
CA SER A 41 6.24 18.79 -12.06
C SER A 41 6.02 18.05 -10.75
N GLU A 42 5.23 18.59 -9.82
CA GLU A 42 4.86 17.94 -8.57
C GLU A 42 4.03 16.66 -8.79
N LYS A 43 3.09 16.71 -9.74
CA LYS A 43 2.30 15.54 -10.13
C LYS A 43 3.18 14.42 -10.67
N LYS A 44 4.08 14.76 -11.59
CA LYS A 44 5.03 13.78 -12.17
C LYS A 44 5.99 13.21 -11.10
N ALA A 45 6.41 14.03 -10.14
CA ALA A 45 7.25 13.56 -9.05
C ALA A 45 6.51 12.57 -8.12
N ARG A 46 5.22 12.81 -7.86
CA ARG A 46 4.37 11.88 -7.10
C ARG A 46 4.16 10.56 -7.84
N GLU A 47 3.81 10.61 -9.12
CA GLU A 47 3.64 9.41 -9.95
C GLU A 47 4.92 8.56 -9.97
N ASN A 48 6.09 9.20 -10.15
CA ASN A 48 7.37 8.51 -10.11
C ASN A 48 7.69 7.91 -8.72
N ALA A 49 7.32 8.59 -7.64
CA ALA A 49 7.52 8.09 -6.28
C ALA A 49 6.61 6.89 -5.99
N GLU A 50 5.36 6.94 -6.43
CA GLU A 50 4.39 5.83 -6.30
C GLU A 50 4.85 4.60 -7.10
N ASP A 51 5.28 4.79 -8.35
CA ASP A 51 5.83 3.71 -9.18
C ASP A 51 7.09 3.09 -8.55
N SER A 52 7.99 3.92 -8.02
CA SER A 52 9.20 3.44 -7.34
C SER A 52 8.85 2.65 -6.07
N ALA A 53 7.92 3.13 -5.27
CA ALA A 53 7.46 2.44 -4.07
C ALA A 53 6.82 1.08 -4.41
N ARG A 54 6.03 1.02 -5.49
CA ARG A 54 5.44 -0.22 -5.97
C ARG A 54 6.49 -1.24 -6.39
N VAL A 55 7.49 -0.83 -7.15
CA VAL A 55 8.58 -1.72 -7.58
C VAL A 55 9.35 -2.28 -6.37
N VAL A 56 9.63 -1.44 -5.37
CA VAL A 56 10.30 -1.88 -4.14
C VAL A 56 9.43 -2.89 -3.36
N ALA A 57 8.13 -2.64 -3.26
CA ALA A 57 7.19 -3.55 -2.59
C ALA A 57 7.09 -4.91 -3.32
N GLU A 58 7.01 -4.90 -4.65
CA GLU A 58 7.00 -6.12 -5.47
C GLU A 58 8.30 -6.92 -5.30
N GLN A 59 9.46 -6.25 -5.27
CA GLN A 59 10.75 -6.90 -5.06
C GLN A 59 10.84 -7.52 -3.67
N ALA A 60 10.46 -6.80 -2.62
CA ALA A 60 10.44 -7.32 -1.26
C ALA A 60 9.50 -8.52 -1.10
N ALA A 61 8.32 -8.48 -1.74
CA ALA A 61 7.39 -9.60 -1.75
C ALA A 61 8.00 -10.84 -2.44
N LYS A 62 8.69 -10.64 -3.57
CA LYS A 62 9.37 -11.72 -4.29
C LYS A 62 10.49 -12.35 -3.45
N GLU A 63 11.34 -11.52 -2.85
CA GLU A 63 12.42 -12.00 -1.98
C GLU A 63 11.88 -12.79 -0.78
N ARG A 64 10.76 -12.33 -0.22
CA ARG A 64 10.11 -13.04 0.89
C ARG A 64 9.58 -14.41 0.47
N LEU A 65 8.96 -14.50 -0.71
CA LEU A 65 8.50 -15.78 -1.26
C LEU A 65 9.66 -16.75 -1.51
N GLU A 66 10.78 -16.26 -2.04
CA GLU A 66 11.99 -17.09 -2.22
C GLU A 66 12.57 -17.59 -0.89
N GLN A 67 12.54 -16.76 0.16
CA GLN A 67 12.94 -17.18 1.50
C GLN A 67 12.00 -18.26 2.05
N MET A 68 10.69 -18.06 1.91
CA MET A 68 9.70 -19.05 2.35
C MET A 68 9.87 -20.39 1.64
N ASP A 69 10.18 -20.37 0.34
CA ASP A 69 10.45 -21.60 -0.42
C ASP A 69 11.67 -22.37 0.15
N LYS A 70 12.74 -21.66 0.52
CA LYS A 70 13.93 -22.26 1.16
C LYS A 70 13.60 -22.82 2.54
N GLU A 71 12.88 -22.08 3.35
CA GLU A 71 12.46 -22.53 4.68
C GLU A 71 11.55 -23.77 4.60
N MET A 72 10.67 -23.83 3.60
CA MET A 72 9.83 -25.00 3.35
C MET A 72 10.66 -26.25 3.01
N GLU A 73 11.67 -26.09 2.17
CA GLU A 73 12.56 -27.20 1.78
C GLU A 73 13.30 -27.78 3.00
N GLU A 74 13.79 -26.91 3.90
CA GLU A 74 14.44 -27.33 5.13
C GLU A 74 13.46 -28.03 6.09
N ARG A 75 12.23 -27.52 6.20
CA ARG A 75 11.19 -28.15 7.03
C ARG A 75 10.82 -29.54 6.51
N ARG A 76 10.72 -29.70 5.20
CA ARG A 76 10.47 -31.03 4.59
C ARG A 76 11.51 -32.06 5.00
N LYS A 77 12.78 -31.67 5.06
CA LYS A 77 13.88 -32.57 5.50
C LYS A 77 13.75 -32.99 6.95
N LYS A 78 13.18 -32.14 7.81
CA LYS A 78 12.98 -32.47 9.23
C LYS A 78 11.73 -33.32 9.50
N LEU A 79 10.80 -33.37 8.54
CA LEU A 79 9.52 -34.05 8.72
C LEU A 79 9.66 -35.57 8.92
N ASP A 80 10.65 -36.18 8.28
CA ASP A 80 10.87 -37.62 8.34
C ASP A 80 11.38 -38.09 9.73
N GLU A 81 11.83 -37.17 10.57
CA GLU A 81 12.38 -37.44 11.91
C GLU A 81 11.34 -37.27 13.05
N MET A 82 10.10 -36.83 12.72
CA MET A 82 9.07 -36.46 13.70
C MET A 82 8.04 -37.58 13.93
N ASP A 83 7.40 -37.59 15.13
CA ASP A 83 6.28 -38.50 15.39
C ASP A 83 5.07 -38.19 14.47
N GLU A 84 4.18 -39.17 14.25
CA GLU A 84 3.11 -39.09 13.23
C GLU A 84 2.14 -37.96 13.46
N ALA A 85 1.83 -37.58 14.70
CA ALA A 85 0.87 -36.51 15.00
C ALA A 85 1.48 -35.13 14.67
N THR A 86 2.73 -34.92 15.05
CA THR A 86 3.49 -33.70 14.77
C THR A 86 3.74 -33.58 13.28
N ARG A 87 4.07 -34.69 12.59
CA ARG A 87 4.26 -34.73 11.16
C ARG A 87 3.00 -34.28 10.40
N LYS A 88 1.81 -34.77 10.78
CA LYS A 88 0.55 -34.35 10.15
C LYS A 88 0.29 -32.85 10.28
N LYS A 89 0.56 -32.27 11.45
CA LYS A 89 0.44 -30.82 11.67
C LYS A 89 1.41 -30.03 10.78
N GLU A 90 2.66 -30.46 10.73
CA GLU A 90 3.68 -29.81 9.91
C GLU A 90 3.37 -29.93 8.41
N GLU A 91 2.89 -31.09 7.94
CA GLU A 91 2.45 -31.27 6.55
C GLU A 91 1.29 -30.32 6.18
N GLU A 92 0.35 -30.10 7.12
CA GLU A 92 -0.74 -29.14 6.90
C GLU A 92 -0.20 -27.70 6.77
N LEU A 93 0.69 -27.28 7.66
CA LEU A 93 1.28 -25.94 7.61
C LEU A 93 2.17 -25.73 6.37
N LEU A 94 2.90 -26.77 5.94
CA LEU A 94 3.66 -26.72 4.68
C LEU A 94 2.75 -26.52 3.47
N ARG A 95 1.66 -27.29 3.39
CA ARG A 95 0.68 -27.15 2.31
C ARG A 95 0.04 -25.76 2.30
N ILE A 96 -0.19 -25.16 3.46
CA ILE A 96 -0.68 -23.79 3.58
C ILE A 96 0.38 -22.81 3.12
N SER A 97 1.64 -22.95 3.52
CA SER A 97 2.71 -22.03 3.13
C SER A 97 2.98 -22.04 1.62
N GLU A 98 2.78 -23.18 0.94
CA GLU A 98 2.84 -23.22 -0.54
C GLU A 98 1.82 -22.29 -1.21
N LYS A 99 0.67 -22.08 -0.54
CA LYS A 99 -0.37 -21.18 -1.03
C LYS A 99 -0.05 -19.69 -0.80
N ALA A 100 1.02 -19.36 -0.05
CA ALA A 100 1.46 -17.97 0.13
C ALA A 100 1.70 -17.26 -1.20
N LYS A 101 2.12 -18.00 -2.24
CA LYS A 101 2.31 -17.49 -3.61
C LYS A 101 1.04 -16.89 -4.23
N THR A 102 -0.14 -17.24 -3.72
CA THR A 102 -1.42 -16.71 -4.19
C THR A 102 -1.84 -15.42 -3.50
N ILE A 103 -1.10 -15.01 -2.47
CA ILE A 103 -1.40 -13.80 -1.68
C ILE A 103 -0.63 -12.61 -2.25
N ASP A 104 -1.32 -11.51 -2.43
CA ASP A 104 -0.71 -10.25 -2.87
C ASP A 104 -0.03 -9.52 -1.71
N PHE A 105 1.22 -9.90 -1.43
CA PHE A 105 2.06 -9.27 -0.42
C PHE A 105 2.49 -7.84 -0.77
N ALA A 106 2.44 -7.45 -2.04
CA ALA A 106 2.70 -6.06 -2.42
C ALA A 106 1.61 -5.12 -1.87
N THR A 107 0.37 -5.62 -1.77
CA THR A 107 -0.75 -4.86 -1.21
C THR A 107 -0.79 -4.90 0.32
N ILE A 108 -0.61 -6.08 0.95
CA ILE A 108 -0.76 -6.19 2.42
C ILE A 108 0.52 -5.86 3.19
N GLY A 109 1.65 -5.83 2.52
CA GLY A 109 2.97 -5.65 3.13
C GLY A 109 3.67 -6.95 3.42
N VAL A 110 4.99 -6.86 3.63
CA VAL A 110 5.86 -7.98 3.97
C VAL A 110 6.34 -7.80 5.40
N ALA A 111 6.27 -8.85 6.20
CA ALA A 111 6.77 -8.89 7.58
C ALA A 111 7.52 -10.20 7.84
N THR A 112 8.31 -10.21 8.88
CA THR A 112 9.06 -11.38 9.34
C THR A 112 8.46 -11.96 10.62
N SER A 113 8.84 -13.19 10.97
CA SER A 113 8.41 -13.83 12.22
C SER A 113 8.83 -13.07 13.48
N ASP A 114 9.89 -12.23 13.39
CA ASP A 114 10.39 -11.44 14.52
C ASP A 114 9.52 -10.21 14.79
N GLU A 115 8.74 -9.80 13.80
CA GLU A 115 7.83 -8.64 13.87
C GLU A 115 6.39 -9.04 14.24
N LYS A 116 6.16 -10.33 14.55
CA LYS A 116 4.81 -10.85 14.71
C LYS A 116 4.06 -10.23 15.90
N ASP A 117 2.82 -9.87 15.63
CA ASP A 117 1.82 -9.53 16.63
C ASP A 117 1.12 -10.77 17.17
N ASP A 118 0.46 -10.64 18.32
CA ASP A 118 -0.47 -11.63 18.84
C ASP A 118 -1.80 -11.55 18.07
N LEU A 119 -1.88 -12.28 16.96
CA LEU A 119 -3.07 -12.28 16.10
C LEU A 119 -4.31 -12.88 16.78
N GLN A 120 -4.16 -13.61 17.89
CA GLN A 120 -5.28 -14.15 18.67
C GLN A 120 -6.15 -13.05 19.29
N ARG A 121 -5.64 -11.81 19.37
CA ARG A 121 -6.44 -10.64 19.77
C ARG A 121 -7.52 -10.27 18.75
N ILE A 122 -7.44 -10.76 17.54
CA ILE A 122 -8.51 -10.65 16.53
C ILE A 122 -9.58 -11.70 16.89
N LYS A 123 -10.80 -11.25 17.17
CA LYS A 123 -11.90 -12.16 17.48
C LYS A 123 -12.16 -13.11 16.30
N GLY A 124 -12.05 -14.39 16.55
CA GLY A 124 -12.18 -15.45 15.55
C GLY A 124 -10.85 -16.07 15.12
N VAL A 125 -9.74 -15.53 15.58
CA VAL A 125 -8.39 -16.11 15.42
C VAL A 125 -8.02 -16.81 16.73
N GLY A 126 -7.90 -18.13 16.68
CA GLY A 126 -7.34 -18.93 17.77
C GLY A 126 -5.92 -19.38 17.43
N PRO A 127 -5.21 -20.08 18.35
CA PRO A 127 -3.82 -20.49 18.14
C PRO A 127 -3.58 -21.24 16.83
N PHE A 128 -4.49 -22.16 16.49
CA PHE A 128 -4.41 -22.92 15.26
C PHE A 128 -4.56 -22.08 13.99
N ILE A 129 -5.41 -21.05 14.02
CA ILE A 129 -5.58 -20.14 12.89
C ILE A 129 -4.40 -19.17 12.80
N GLU A 130 -3.86 -18.73 13.91
CA GLU A 130 -2.63 -17.94 13.96
C GLU A 130 -1.45 -18.70 13.36
N ASP A 131 -1.27 -19.98 13.72
CA ASP A 131 -0.25 -20.85 13.11
C ASP A 131 -0.39 -20.89 11.58
N LYS A 132 -1.61 -21.01 11.07
CA LYS A 132 -1.89 -21.03 9.63
C LYS A 132 -1.62 -19.69 8.95
N LEU A 133 -1.96 -18.57 9.59
CA LEU A 133 -1.65 -17.23 9.08
C LEU A 133 -0.13 -17.01 9.04
N ASN A 134 0.56 -17.39 10.09
CA ASN A 134 2.02 -17.33 10.16
C ASN A 134 2.68 -18.20 9.08
N ALA A 135 2.14 -19.38 8.80
CA ALA A 135 2.61 -20.24 7.71
C ALA A 135 2.45 -19.61 6.32
N LEU A 136 1.45 -18.75 6.14
CA LEU A 136 1.29 -17.94 4.92
C LEU A 136 2.24 -16.73 4.86
N GLY A 137 2.96 -16.38 5.94
CA GLY A 137 3.77 -15.17 6.02
C GLY A 137 2.99 -13.93 6.49
N ILE A 138 1.82 -14.15 7.10
CA ILE A 138 1.00 -13.08 7.69
C ILE A 138 1.22 -13.09 9.19
N TYR A 139 1.93 -12.09 9.69
CA TYR A 139 2.42 -12.02 11.07
C TYR A 139 1.86 -10.83 11.85
N THR A 140 1.44 -9.75 11.16
CA THR A 140 1.15 -8.47 11.81
C THR A 140 -0.31 -8.03 11.64
N PHE A 141 -0.78 -7.22 12.59
CA PHE A 141 -2.09 -6.57 12.47
C PHE A 141 -2.16 -5.66 11.24
N GLU A 142 -1.05 -5.04 10.85
CA GLU A 142 -0.99 -4.19 9.67
C GLU A 142 -1.27 -5.00 8.41
N GLN A 143 -0.63 -6.16 8.22
CA GLN A 143 -0.89 -7.05 7.09
C GLN A 143 -2.37 -7.47 7.03
N VAL A 144 -2.94 -7.91 8.16
CA VAL A 144 -4.36 -8.29 8.21
C VAL A 144 -5.26 -7.09 7.95
N GLY A 145 -4.89 -5.92 8.46
CA GLY A 145 -5.63 -4.67 8.26
C GLY A 145 -5.65 -4.20 6.80
N ASN A 146 -4.60 -4.46 6.05
CA ASN A 146 -4.47 -4.07 4.64
C ASN A 146 -5.12 -5.03 3.64
N MET A 147 -5.70 -6.16 4.10
CA MET A 147 -6.41 -7.08 3.22
C MET A 147 -7.58 -6.40 2.52
N THR A 148 -7.63 -6.52 1.20
CA THR A 148 -8.82 -6.23 0.40
C THR A 148 -9.82 -7.39 0.50
N SER A 149 -11.05 -7.22 0.00
CA SER A 149 -12.03 -8.30 -0.01
C SER A 149 -11.57 -9.52 -0.82
N GLU A 150 -10.78 -9.31 -1.87
CA GLU A 150 -10.19 -10.35 -2.70
C GLU A 150 -9.12 -11.12 -1.92
N ILE A 151 -8.25 -10.39 -1.21
CA ILE A 151 -7.18 -11.00 -0.41
C ILE A 151 -7.78 -11.73 0.80
N GLU A 152 -8.81 -11.19 1.45
CA GLU A 152 -9.54 -11.91 2.51
C GLU A 152 -10.05 -13.28 2.03
N GLU A 153 -10.58 -13.37 0.81
CA GLU A 153 -11.04 -14.63 0.24
C GLU A 153 -9.87 -15.56 -0.13
N GLN A 154 -8.79 -15.03 -0.72
CA GLN A 154 -7.58 -15.80 -0.99
C GLN A 154 -7.00 -16.41 0.28
N VAL A 155 -6.87 -15.63 1.35
CA VAL A 155 -6.41 -16.09 2.66
C VAL A 155 -7.37 -17.14 3.24
N ASN A 156 -8.67 -16.90 3.14
CA ASN A 156 -9.69 -17.83 3.63
C ASN A 156 -9.58 -19.21 2.96
N ILE A 157 -9.34 -19.23 1.65
CA ILE A 157 -9.10 -20.46 0.88
C ILE A 157 -7.75 -21.07 1.25
N ALA A 158 -6.70 -20.25 1.37
CA ALA A 158 -5.34 -20.72 1.63
C ALA A 158 -5.22 -21.42 2.98
N ILE A 159 -5.80 -20.88 4.06
CA ILE A 159 -5.79 -21.50 5.40
C ILE A 159 -6.84 -22.61 5.57
N GLU A 160 -7.55 -22.96 4.49
CA GLU A 160 -8.61 -24.00 4.52
C GLU A 160 -9.65 -23.73 5.60
N PHE A 161 -10.10 -22.48 5.68
CA PHE A 161 -11.07 -22.05 6.68
C PHE A 161 -12.49 -21.96 6.09
N PHE A 162 -13.51 -21.89 6.94
CA PHE A 162 -14.90 -21.79 6.48
C PHE A 162 -15.08 -20.56 5.60
N SER A 163 -15.61 -20.77 4.38
CA SER A 163 -15.78 -19.72 3.37
C SER A 163 -16.44 -18.46 3.92
N GLY A 164 -15.88 -17.31 3.59
CA GLY A 164 -16.38 -16.00 3.98
C GLY A 164 -16.27 -15.65 5.46
N ARG A 165 -15.62 -16.47 6.30
CA ARG A 165 -15.55 -16.23 7.74
C ARG A 165 -14.67 -15.03 8.08
N ILE A 166 -13.56 -14.83 7.40
CA ILE A 166 -12.67 -13.68 7.59
C ILE A 166 -13.45 -12.37 7.41
N LYS A 167 -14.20 -12.28 6.31
CA LYS A 167 -15.05 -11.12 6.00
C LYS A 167 -16.20 -10.94 6.99
N ARG A 168 -16.91 -12.03 7.33
CA ARG A 168 -18.02 -12.01 8.29
C ARG A 168 -17.58 -11.52 9.66
N ASP A 169 -16.44 -12.01 10.14
CA ASP A 169 -15.89 -11.68 11.45
C ASP A 169 -15.08 -10.36 11.41
N LYS A 170 -14.99 -9.71 10.23
CA LYS A 170 -14.38 -8.37 10.00
C LYS A 170 -12.94 -8.27 10.49
N TRP A 171 -12.10 -9.25 10.16
CA TRP A 171 -10.72 -9.31 10.65
C TRP A 171 -9.91 -8.07 10.27
N ALA A 172 -9.95 -7.62 9.02
CA ALA A 172 -9.24 -6.41 8.59
C ALA A 172 -9.64 -5.17 9.41
N LYS A 173 -10.94 -5.02 9.71
CA LYS A 173 -11.42 -3.90 10.54
C LYS A 173 -10.96 -4.00 11.99
N GLN A 174 -10.89 -5.20 12.55
CA GLN A 174 -10.38 -5.43 13.90
C GLN A 174 -8.88 -5.16 13.97
N ALA A 175 -8.12 -5.70 13.02
CA ALA A 175 -6.68 -5.55 12.93
C ALA A 175 -6.25 -4.09 12.80
N LYS A 176 -6.91 -3.28 11.95
CA LYS A 176 -6.68 -1.83 11.87
C LYS A 176 -6.82 -1.09 13.20
N LYS A 177 -7.66 -1.57 14.11
CA LYS A 177 -7.81 -0.98 15.45
C LYS A 177 -6.75 -1.44 16.43
N LEU A 178 -6.13 -2.59 16.17
CA LEU A 178 -5.09 -3.17 17.02
C LEU A 178 -3.69 -2.70 16.62
N ALA A 179 -3.51 -2.30 15.36
CA ALA A 179 -2.27 -1.74 14.83
C ALA A 179 -2.00 -0.29 15.26
N ASN A 180 -3.03 0.45 15.73
CA ASN A 180 -2.94 1.77 16.30
C ASN A 180 -2.84 1.63 17.83
#